data_dea640f63528d8e0cce7cee45d0412ba
#
_entry.id   dea640f63528d8e0cce7cee45d0412ba
#
_cell.length_a   1.000
_cell.length_b   1.000
_cell.length_c   1.000
_cell.angle_alpha   90.00
_cell.angle_beta   90.00
_cell.angle_gamma   90.00
#
_symmetry.space_group_name_H-M   'P 1'
#
loop_
_entity.id
_entity.type
_entity.pdbx_description
1 polymer ?
#
loop_
_entity_poly.entity_id
_entity_poly.type
_entity_poly.pdbx_seq_one_letter_code
_entity_poly.pdbx_strand_id
1 'polypeptide(L)'
;STSNYTGVYNDYSSFEEAQVSALGNDAEVPGRGINLNAIVKSGGNSYHGTFTSSYTNPSMISDNVSPELALQGLRGVPIKRRWDYGGDLSGFAVPDKLWFYAGGRYRVNDNYVLDCTRPDTGGQCETTLTQKFYSGKATYQATNAHRLIGYYQRNYKLNNTGASSLVDWYSRFDQQFYGNLGKGEWQGTLGKNVVASALVGYWNFISWQYPESTDVSSFDIVSLKRWGSSTQTYYAPIDINWYKVQSKGTVSWYVPDGFLGNHNFKAGLDFIKGWSETLAPEHVNGNYIQLYRSLAPYQVQVFNLPIHTFNDDHYYGSFLSDEWRTSGGRLTLNLGFRAAFDRGFIREQSKEAGQFASIYPAASYPQLDVTSWNTFVPRLRATYQLTGDGRTVVKGGWGRFAAIRGTDEANYVNRNIVGSTTFFWHDTNANGIYEPGEANLSTSNNPDFVSQTGTTQGIHNPDERAPISDEFSASIERQLFNDFAIRVTGLYSRDTSLAQVVNPLIPYSAYNVPVSMPDPGPDGRAGTADDTGQTITYWEFPTSLRGPAFQATTRVNDSIMDANFRSFEVAASKRYSNSWQAMASFSRTWLHVPGANYGANPNNQINTLNESTEWSAK
;
A
#
# COMPACT_ATOMS: atom_id res chain seq x y z
N SER A 1 -5.41 -2.69 5.70
CA SER A 1 -4.84 -3.80 4.93
C SER A 1 -3.78 -4.49 5.77
N THR A 2 -3.54 -5.76 5.55
CA THR A 2 -2.44 -6.53 6.17
C THR A 2 -1.10 -6.28 5.46
N SER A 3 -1.10 -5.46 4.44
CA SER A 3 0.06 -4.97 3.70
C SER A 3 -0.24 -3.58 3.16
N ASN A 4 0.78 -2.84 2.76
CA ASN A 4 0.64 -1.54 2.11
C ASN A 4 0.10 -1.63 0.67
N TYR A 5 -0.24 -2.82 0.19
CA TYR A 5 -0.78 -3.05 -1.14
C TYR A 5 -2.30 -3.17 -1.12
N THR A 6 -2.96 -2.50 -2.06
CA THR A 6 -4.37 -2.71 -2.34
C THR A 6 -4.51 -3.90 -3.29
N GLY A 7 -4.69 -5.10 -2.74
CA GLY A 7 -4.85 -6.31 -3.52
C GLY A 7 -6.26 -6.54 -4.11
N VAL A 8 -7.18 -5.61 -3.94
CA VAL A 8 -8.52 -5.69 -4.52
C VAL A 8 -8.70 -4.58 -5.53
N TYR A 9 -8.85 -4.96 -6.77
CA TYR A 9 -9.32 -4.07 -7.81
C TYR A 9 -10.85 -4.08 -7.76
N ASN A 10 -11.46 -2.95 -7.48
CA ASN A 10 -12.90 -2.83 -7.41
C ASN A 10 -13.49 -2.39 -8.75
N ASP A 11 -14.60 -2.97 -9.10
CA ASP A 11 -15.44 -2.45 -10.16
C ASP A 11 -16.30 -1.31 -9.58
N TYR A 12 -15.94 -0.06 -9.89
CA TYR A 12 -16.67 1.11 -9.40
C TYR A 12 -18.13 1.16 -9.89
N SER A 13 -18.46 0.50 -11.01
CA SER A 13 -19.84 0.43 -11.49
C SER A 13 -20.75 -0.41 -10.60
N SER A 14 -20.18 -1.25 -9.73
CA SER A 14 -20.90 -2.05 -8.73
C SER A 14 -21.31 -1.26 -7.48
N PHE A 15 -20.83 -0.02 -7.32
CA PHE A 15 -21.14 0.78 -6.13
C PHE A 15 -22.39 1.62 -6.34
N GLU A 16 -23.24 1.61 -5.33
CA GLU A 16 -24.37 2.54 -5.19
C GLU A 16 -23.86 3.90 -4.70
N GLU A 17 -22.97 3.84 -3.70
CA GLU A 17 -22.45 5.01 -3.01
C GLU A 17 -21.03 4.75 -2.52
N ALA A 18 -20.22 5.79 -2.52
CA ALA A 18 -18.89 5.79 -1.91
C ALA A 18 -18.81 6.95 -0.90
N GLN A 19 -18.72 6.62 0.37
CA GLN A 19 -18.58 7.58 1.46
C GLN A 19 -17.11 7.73 1.80
N VAL A 20 -16.60 8.96 1.68
CA VAL A 20 -15.20 9.28 2.01
C VAL A 20 -15.17 10.15 3.28
N SER A 21 -14.47 9.68 4.28
CA SER A 21 -14.18 10.43 5.51
C SER A 21 -12.67 10.63 5.59
N ALA A 22 -12.22 11.89 5.55
CA ALA A 22 -10.80 12.22 5.56
C ALA A 22 -10.32 12.73 6.94
N LEU A 23 -11.22 13.22 7.76
CA LEU A 23 -10.92 13.84 9.05
C LEU A 23 -11.88 13.38 10.13
N GLY A 24 -11.32 13.29 11.34
CA GLY A 24 -12.14 13.09 12.52
C GLY A 24 -12.91 11.78 12.50
N ASN A 25 -12.32 10.69 12.09
CA ASN A 25 -12.92 9.35 12.19
C ASN A 25 -13.30 9.03 13.64
N ASP A 26 -14.48 8.45 13.84
CA ASP A 26 -14.96 8.04 15.17
C ASP A 26 -14.22 6.80 15.70
N ALA A 27 -14.54 6.35 16.93
CA ALA A 27 -13.85 5.21 17.55
C ALA A 27 -14.10 3.86 16.86
N GLU A 28 -15.11 3.76 16.02
CA GLU A 28 -15.38 2.57 15.22
C GLU A 28 -14.31 2.34 14.15
N VAL A 29 -13.72 3.40 13.61
CA VAL A 29 -12.68 3.31 12.58
C VAL A 29 -11.33 3.05 13.24
N PRO A 30 -10.64 1.95 12.94
CA PRO A 30 -9.41 1.58 13.64
C PRO A 30 -8.26 2.57 13.44
N GLY A 31 -8.03 3.04 12.22
CA GLY A 31 -6.89 3.89 11.84
C GLY A 31 -7.26 5.34 11.57
N ARG A 32 -6.22 6.15 11.32
CA ARG A 32 -6.34 7.52 10.83
C ARG A 32 -6.43 7.59 9.30
N GLY A 33 -6.62 8.82 8.79
CA GLY A 33 -6.56 9.13 7.37
C GLY A 33 -7.87 8.90 6.66
N ILE A 34 -7.79 8.71 5.36
CA ILE A 34 -8.96 8.55 4.52
C ILE A 34 -9.62 7.19 4.78
N ASN A 35 -10.87 7.22 5.20
CA ASN A 35 -11.72 6.03 5.29
C ASN A 35 -12.70 6.06 4.11
N LEU A 36 -12.62 5.05 3.26
CA LEU A 36 -13.53 4.85 2.14
C LEU A 36 -14.49 3.71 2.48
N ASN A 37 -15.78 4.03 2.58
CA ASN A 37 -16.85 3.06 2.73
C ASN A 37 -17.62 2.96 1.41
N ALA A 38 -17.44 1.86 0.68
CA ALA A 38 -18.10 1.59 -0.58
C ALA A 38 -19.34 0.71 -0.35
N ILE A 39 -20.50 1.24 -0.69
CA ILE A 39 -21.78 0.55 -0.59
C ILE A 39 -22.11 -0.09 -1.95
N VAL A 40 -22.12 -1.41 -1.99
CA VAL A 40 -22.43 -2.17 -3.21
C VAL A 40 -23.92 -2.11 -3.47
N LYS A 41 -24.30 -1.93 -4.75
CA LYS A 41 -25.69 -1.97 -5.24
C LYS A 41 -26.46 -3.15 -4.64
N SER A 42 -27.74 -2.97 -4.46
CA SER A 42 -28.67 -3.99 -3.95
C SER A 42 -29.85 -4.14 -4.90
N GLY A 43 -30.48 -5.29 -4.90
CA GLY A 43 -31.78 -5.46 -5.53
C GLY A 43 -32.90 -4.75 -4.75
N GLY A 44 -34.00 -4.54 -5.40
CA GLY A 44 -35.27 -4.03 -4.87
C GLY A 44 -36.43 -4.82 -5.47
N ASN A 45 -37.68 -4.36 -5.26
CA ASN A 45 -38.88 -5.02 -5.79
C ASN A 45 -39.15 -4.68 -7.27
N SER A 46 -38.18 -4.14 -7.98
CA SER A 46 -38.16 -3.96 -9.44
C SER A 46 -36.83 -4.41 -9.99
N TYR A 47 -36.83 -4.87 -11.25
CA TYR A 47 -35.62 -5.25 -11.94
C TYR A 47 -34.97 -4.03 -12.57
N HIS A 48 -33.68 -3.90 -12.37
CA HIS A 48 -32.81 -2.87 -12.94
C HIS A 48 -31.55 -3.52 -13.48
N GLY A 49 -31.04 -2.99 -14.57
CA GLY A 49 -29.79 -3.45 -15.14
C GLY A 49 -29.13 -2.35 -15.94
N THR A 50 -27.82 -2.41 -16.01
CA THR A 50 -27.00 -1.50 -16.82
C THR A 50 -26.07 -2.31 -17.70
N PHE A 51 -25.79 -1.79 -18.87
CA PHE A 51 -24.72 -2.27 -19.73
C PHE A 51 -23.90 -1.10 -20.20
N THR A 52 -22.58 -1.22 -20.10
CA THR A 52 -21.64 -0.21 -20.55
C THR A 52 -20.63 -0.82 -21.49
N SER A 53 -20.27 -0.09 -22.53
CA SER A 53 -19.24 -0.46 -23.47
C SER A 53 -18.42 0.78 -23.82
N SER A 54 -17.10 0.65 -23.75
CA SER A 54 -16.17 1.69 -24.16
C SER A 54 -15.05 1.10 -24.98
N TYR A 55 -14.66 1.81 -26.02
CA TYR A 55 -13.56 1.45 -26.89
C TYR A 55 -12.70 2.67 -27.21
N THR A 56 -11.39 2.49 -27.19
CA THR A 56 -10.43 3.52 -27.59
C THR A 56 -9.34 2.89 -28.43
N ASN A 57 -8.94 3.57 -29.50
CA ASN A 57 -7.81 3.22 -30.34
C ASN A 57 -6.96 4.47 -30.68
N PRO A 58 -5.80 4.35 -31.34
CA PRO A 58 -4.94 5.47 -31.63
C PRO A 58 -5.60 6.62 -32.42
N SER A 59 -6.53 6.33 -33.30
CA SER A 59 -7.22 7.35 -34.12
C SER A 59 -8.20 8.22 -33.32
N MET A 60 -8.54 7.82 -32.09
CA MET A 60 -9.44 8.54 -31.19
C MET A 60 -8.69 9.40 -30.17
N ILE A 61 -7.37 9.48 -30.27
CA ILE A 61 -6.51 10.17 -29.30
C ILE A 61 -5.76 11.28 -30.05
N SER A 62 -5.86 12.49 -29.52
CA SER A 62 -5.04 13.61 -30.03
C SER A 62 -3.63 13.54 -29.47
N ASP A 63 -2.65 13.94 -30.25
CA ASP A 63 -1.30 14.22 -29.77
C ASP A 63 -1.31 15.54 -29.02
N ASN A 64 -1.02 15.51 -27.73
CA ASN A 64 -0.94 16.66 -26.84
C ASN A 64 0.49 16.92 -26.33
N VAL A 65 1.49 16.24 -26.90
CA VAL A 65 2.90 16.50 -26.60
C VAL A 65 3.38 17.62 -27.51
N SER A 66 3.47 18.84 -26.96
CA SER A 66 4.02 19.98 -27.72
C SER A 66 5.51 19.77 -28.01
N PRO A 67 6.07 20.47 -29.03
CA PRO A 67 7.52 20.44 -29.32
C PRO A 67 8.38 20.76 -28.09
N GLU A 68 7.93 21.70 -27.24
CA GLU A 68 8.64 22.10 -26.02
C GLU A 68 8.65 20.97 -24.98
N LEU A 69 7.54 20.25 -24.84
CA LEU A 69 7.45 19.08 -23.96
C LEU A 69 8.28 17.90 -24.49
N ALA A 70 8.31 17.71 -25.80
CA ALA A 70 9.15 16.71 -26.45
C ALA A 70 10.65 16.97 -26.24
N LEU A 71 11.07 18.23 -26.27
CA LEU A 71 12.45 18.65 -25.96
C LEU A 71 12.84 18.35 -24.49
N GLN A 72 11.88 18.32 -23.58
CA GLN A 72 12.08 17.92 -22.20
C GLN A 72 12.05 16.39 -22.00
N GLY A 73 12.01 15.61 -23.07
CA GLY A 73 11.97 14.15 -23.05
C GLY A 73 10.59 13.56 -22.77
N LEU A 74 9.53 14.40 -22.70
CA LEU A 74 8.17 13.90 -22.52
C LEU A 74 7.68 13.26 -23.82
N ARG A 75 7.11 12.06 -23.68
CA ARG A 75 6.52 11.30 -24.77
C ARG A 75 5.12 10.85 -24.37
N GLY A 76 4.19 10.86 -25.29
CA GLY A 76 2.84 10.37 -25.05
C GLY A 76 2.83 8.88 -24.71
N VAL A 77 1.78 8.41 -24.01
CA VAL A 77 1.56 6.97 -23.79
C VAL A 77 0.90 6.39 -25.04
N PRO A 78 1.58 5.56 -25.82
CA PRO A 78 1.05 5.05 -27.06
C PRO A 78 0.04 3.95 -26.80
N ILE A 79 -1.24 4.30 -26.79
CA ILE A 79 -2.33 3.33 -26.64
C ILE A 79 -2.47 2.57 -27.95
N LYS A 80 -2.45 1.23 -27.88
CA LYS A 80 -2.78 0.37 -29.01
C LYS A 80 -4.29 0.19 -29.11
N ARG A 81 -4.94 -0.22 -27.98
CA ARG A 81 -6.39 -0.32 -27.87
C ARG A 81 -6.81 -0.44 -26.40
N ARG A 82 -8.01 0.01 -26.12
CA ARG A 82 -8.69 -0.21 -24.84
C ARG A 82 -10.10 -0.72 -25.09
N TRP A 83 -10.46 -1.79 -24.38
CA TRP A 83 -11.79 -2.37 -24.36
C TRP A 83 -12.28 -2.38 -22.92
N ASP A 84 -13.54 -2.00 -22.72
CA ASP A 84 -14.16 -1.99 -21.41
C ASP A 84 -15.65 -2.32 -21.57
N TYR A 85 -16.04 -3.51 -21.14
CA TYR A 85 -17.42 -4.01 -21.17
C TYR A 85 -17.84 -4.32 -19.75
N GLY A 86 -18.98 -3.80 -19.33
CA GLY A 86 -19.54 -4.06 -18.02
C GLY A 86 -21.05 -4.16 -18.08
N GLY A 87 -21.61 -4.95 -17.18
CA GLY A 87 -23.05 -5.02 -17.03
C GLY A 87 -23.44 -5.53 -15.65
N ASP A 88 -24.60 -5.12 -15.21
CA ASP A 88 -25.20 -5.57 -13.96
C ASP A 88 -26.71 -5.82 -14.11
N LEU A 89 -27.22 -6.63 -13.20
CA LEU A 89 -28.64 -6.92 -13.03
C LEU A 89 -28.96 -6.99 -11.54
N SER A 90 -30.03 -6.36 -11.14
CA SER A 90 -30.54 -6.40 -9.78
C SER A 90 -32.07 -6.51 -9.77
N GLY A 91 -32.61 -7.07 -8.70
CA GLY A 91 -34.04 -7.28 -8.56
C GLY A 91 -34.37 -8.15 -7.36
N PHE A 92 -35.44 -8.88 -7.46
CA PHE A 92 -35.93 -9.80 -6.44
C PHE A 92 -36.02 -11.23 -6.93
N ALA A 93 -35.72 -12.18 -6.05
CA ALA A 93 -36.10 -13.59 -6.24
C ALA A 93 -37.44 -13.89 -5.57
N VAL A 94 -37.71 -13.24 -4.42
CA VAL A 94 -38.99 -13.23 -3.73
C VAL A 94 -39.30 -11.79 -3.35
N PRO A 95 -40.45 -11.22 -3.80
CA PRO A 95 -40.84 -9.85 -3.46
C PRO A 95 -40.84 -9.62 -1.95
N ASP A 96 -40.37 -8.45 -1.51
CA ASP A 96 -40.29 -8.00 -0.11
C ASP A 96 -39.44 -8.89 0.82
N LYS A 97 -38.76 -9.93 0.28
CA LYS A 97 -38.08 -10.92 1.10
C LYS A 97 -36.66 -11.27 0.66
N LEU A 98 -36.44 -11.49 -0.64
CA LEU A 98 -35.14 -11.89 -1.16
C LEU A 98 -34.79 -11.10 -2.40
N TRP A 99 -33.77 -10.29 -2.27
CA TRP A 99 -33.24 -9.46 -3.36
C TRP A 99 -31.83 -9.92 -3.75
N PHE A 100 -31.47 -9.66 -4.99
CA PHE A 100 -30.14 -9.96 -5.52
C PHE A 100 -29.58 -8.80 -6.34
N TYR A 101 -28.28 -8.78 -6.43
CA TYR A 101 -27.49 -8.01 -7.37
C TYR A 101 -26.39 -8.93 -7.93
N ALA A 102 -26.14 -8.86 -9.23
CA ALA A 102 -25.05 -9.54 -9.92
C ALA A 102 -24.44 -8.60 -10.94
N GLY A 103 -23.12 -8.52 -11.00
CA GLY A 103 -22.38 -7.67 -11.93
C GLY A 103 -21.11 -8.32 -12.44
N GLY A 104 -20.70 -7.92 -13.63
CA GLY A 104 -19.44 -8.35 -14.23
C GLY A 104 -18.86 -7.29 -15.15
N ARG A 105 -17.51 -7.27 -15.25
CA ARG A 105 -16.78 -6.35 -16.13
C ARG A 105 -15.55 -7.01 -16.69
N TYR A 106 -15.28 -6.72 -17.95
CA TYR A 106 -14.08 -7.15 -18.67
C TYR A 106 -13.37 -5.94 -19.26
N ARG A 107 -12.08 -5.78 -18.96
CA ARG A 107 -11.26 -4.69 -19.47
C ARG A 107 -9.97 -5.22 -20.07
N VAL A 108 -9.56 -4.63 -21.18
CA VAL A 108 -8.26 -4.85 -21.83
C VAL A 108 -7.62 -3.50 -22.09
N ASN A 109 -6.38 -3.33 -21.68
CA ASN A 109 -5.57 -2.17 -22.01
C ASN A 109 -4.28 -2.66 -22.67
N ASP A 110 -4.15 -2.45 -23.97
CA ASP A 110 -2.93 -2.74 -24.72
C ASP A 110 -2.24 -1.41 -25.03
N ASN A 111 -0.98 -1.32 -24.66
CA ASN A 111 -0.15 -0.16 -24.97
C ASN A 111 1.08 -0.62 -25.74
N TYR A 112 1.52 0.20 -26.69
CA TYR A 112 2.84 0.05 -27.28
C TYR A 112 3.92 0.44 -26.28
N VAL A 113 5.08 -0.19 -26.36
CA VAL A 113 6.25 0.17 -25.58
C VAL A 113 7.18 0.99 -26.46
N LEU A 114 7.50 2.21 -26.04
CA LEU A 114 8.37 3.11 -26.79
C LEU A 114 9.80 2.54 -26.88
N ASP A 115 10.46 2.75 -28.01
CA ASP A 115 11.84 2.37 -28.28
C ASP A 115 12.14 0.87 -28.03
N CYS A 116 11.14 0.02 -28.21
CA CYS A 116 11.25 -1.43 -28.09
C CYS A 116 10.71 -2.10 -29.36
N THR A 117 11.55 -2.97 -29.97
CA THR A 117 11.19 -3.74 -31.16
C THR A 117 11.20 -5.22 -30.80
N ARG A 118 10.15 -5.92 -31.20
CA ARG A 118 10.02 -7.37 -31.03
C ARG A 118 10.96 -8.09 -31.98
N PRO A 119 11.85 -8.94 -31.48
CA PRO A 119 12.82 -9.66 -32.34
C PRO A 119 12.15 -10.74 -33.22
N ASP A 120 11.01 -11.27 -32.79
CA ASP A 120 10.28 -12.34 -33.49
C ASP A 120 9.45 -11.83 -34.70
N THR A 121 8.95 -10.61 -34.65
CA THR A 121 8.04 -10.07 -35.68
C THR A 121 8.56 -8.77 -36.34
N GLY A 122 9.60 -8.15 -35.78
CA GLY A 122 10.05 -6.81 -36.18
C GLY A 122 9.06 -5.69 -35.85
N GLY A 123 7.93 -6.01 -35.21
CA GLY A 123 6.94 -5.03 -34.76
C GLY A 123 7.33 -4.33 -33.46
N GLN A 124 6.61 -3.27 -33.12
CA GLN A 124 6.80 -2.60 -31.83
C GLN A 124 6.38 -3.49 -30.66
N CYS A 125 7.13 -3.47 -29.56
CA CYS A 125 6.75 -4.17 -28.33
C CYS A 125 5.44 -3.63 -27.77
N GLU A 126 4.71 -4.46 -27.06
CA GLU A 126 3.43 -4.14 -26.46
C GLU A 126 3.29 -4.76 -25.07
N THR A 127 2.51 -4.11 -24.24
CA THR A 127 2.09 -4.64 -22.93
C THR A 127 0.60 -4.78 -22.91
N THR A 128 0.11 -5.88 -22.34
CA THR A 128 -1.33 -6.17 -22.23
C THR A 128 -1.72 -6.27 -20.77
N LEU A 129 -2.73 -5.50 -20.38
CA LEU A 129 -3.39 -5.62 -19.08
C LEU A 129 -4.82 -6.06 -19.28
N THR A 130 -5.14 -7.29 -18.88
CA THR A 130 -6.50 -7.83 -18.87
C THR A 130 -7.04 -7.90 -17.46
N GLN A 131 -8.25 -7.39 -17.24
CA GLN A 131 -8.92 -7.42 -15.94
C GLN A 131 -10.35 -7.98 -16.10
N LYS A 132 -10.74 -8.86 -15.17
CA LYS A 132 -12.10 -9.42 -15.09
C LYS A 132 -12.60 -9.24 -13.66
N PHE A 133 -13.85 -8.78 -13.54
CA PHE A 133 -14.51 -8.57 -12.26
C PHE A 133 -15.85 -9.31 -12.27
N TYR A 134 -16.15 -9.94 -11.17
CA TYR A 134 -17.43 -10.60 -10.94
C TYR A 134 -17.85 -10.28 -9.51
N SER A 135 -19.09 -9.87 -9.32
CA SER A 135 -19.64 -9.60 -8.00
C SER A 135 -21.09 -10.04 -7.89
N GLY A 136 -21.46 -10.47 -6.71
CA GLY A 136 -22.83 -10.84 -6.41
C GLY A 136 -23.18 -10.52 -4.96
N LYS A 137 -24.42 -10.07 -4.73
CA LYS A 137 -24.98 -9.76 -3.41
C LYS A 137 -26.37 -10.33 -3.29
N ALA A 138 -26.65 -10.99 -2.19
CA ALA A 138 -27.99 -11.42 -1.82
C ALA A 138 -28.37 -10.76 -0.50
N THR A 139 -29.60 -10.28 -0.41
CA THR A 139 -30.17 -9.68 0.80
C THR A 139 -31.47 -10.39 1.12
N TYR A 140 -31.53 -11.01 2.30
CA TYR A 140 -32.68 -11.76 2.78
C TYR A 140 -33.27 -11.11 4.03
N GLN A 141 -34.51 -10.67 3.94
CA GLN A 141 -35.30 -10.19 5.06
C GLN A 141 -35.91 -11.39 5.78
N ALA A 142 -35.23 -11.89 6.82
CA ALA A 142 -35.67 -13.07 7.55
C ALA A 142 -36.94 -12.80 8.35
N THR A 143 -37.01 -11.63 9.00
CA THR A 143 -38.19 -11.06 9.68
C THR A 143 -38.17 -9.55 9.49
N ASN A 144 -39.23 -8.86 9.89
CA ASN A 144 -39.24 -7.38 9.85
C ASN A 144 -38.08 -6.73 10.64
N ALA A 145 -37.53 -7.44 11.61
CA ALA A 145 -36.44 -6.97 12.47
C ALA A 145 -35.05 -7.50 12.08
N HIS A 146 -34.96 -8.53 11.24
CA HIS A 146 -33.70 -9.21 10.97
C HIS A 146 -33.44 -9.38 9.48
N ARG A 147 -32.24 -8.95 9.05
CA ARG A 147 -31.75 -9.04 7.68
C ARG A 147 -30.42 -9.78 7.63
N LEU A 148 -30.27 -10.63 6.63
CA LEU A 148 -29.02 -11.32 6.29
C LEU A 148 -28.53 -10.84 4.94
N ILE A 149 -27.25 -10.57 4.83
CA ILE A 149 -26.60 -10.08 3.61
C ILE A 149 -25.41 -10.98 3.31
N GLY A 150 -25.38 -11.55 2.13
CA GLY A 150 -24.22 -12.24 1.57
C GLY A 150 -23.64 -11.44 0.41
N TYR A 151 -22.33 -11.33 0.36
CA TYR A 151 -21.61 -10.67 -0.72
C TYR A 151 -20.39 -11.50 -1.13
N TYR A 152 -20.15 -11.59 -2.43
CA TYR A 152 -18.95 -12.18 -2.99
C TYR A 152 -18.48 -11.37 -4.18
N GLN A 153 -17.16 -11.17 -4.25
CA GLN A 153 -16.47 -10.55 -5.37
C GLN A 153 -15.24 -11.38 -5.72
N ARG A 154 -15.02 -11.57 -7.02
CA ARG A 154 -13.76 -12.10 -7.57
C ARG A 154 -13.23 -11.15 -8.62
N ASN A 155 -11.95 -10.84 -8.54
CA ASN A 155 -11.23 -10.15 -9.57
C ASN A 155 -10.06 -11.00 -10.09
N TYR A 156 -9.75 -10.80 -11.34
CA TYR A 156 -8.61 -11.39 -12.02
C TYR A 156 -7.89 -10.31 -12.80
N LYS A 157 -6.57 -10.28 -12.71
CA LYS A 157 -5.72 -9.40 -13.49
C LYS A 157 -4.58 -10.22 -14.09
N LEU A 158 -4.43 -10.15 -15.40
CA LEU A 158 -3.27 -10.61 -16.13
C LEU A 158 -2.54 -9.39 -16.68
N ASN A 159 -1.27 -9.27 -16.37
CA ASN A 159 -0.41 -8.21 -16.85
C ASN A 159 0.85 -8.82 -17.45
N ASN A 160 0.94 -8.83 -18.76
CA ASN A 160 2.17 -9.17 -19.46
C ASN A 160 3.00 -7.89 -19.55
N THR A 161 4.11 -7.84 -18.85
CA THR A 161 4.85 -6.58 -18.61
C THR A 161 6.36 -6.82 -18.55
N GLY A 162 7.11 -5.72 -18.49
CA GLY A 162 8.56 -5.71 -18.28
C GLY A 162 9.37 -5.32 -19.52
N ALA A 163 8.82 -5.43 -20.73
CA ALA A 163 9.51 -4.98 -21.92
C ALA A 163 9.72 -3.45 -21.91
N SER A 164 10.90 -3.00 -22.31
CA SER A 164 11.23 -1.58 -22.48
C SER A 164 12.42 -1.42 -23.45
N SER A 165 12.87 -0.21 -23.71
CA SER A 165 14.11 0.04 -24.45
C SER A 165 15.36 -0.57 -23.77
N LEU A 166 15.27 -0.83 -22.47
CA LEU A 166 16.36 -1.38 -21.64
C LEU A 166 16.16 -2.84 -21.25
N VAL A 167 14.97 -3.38 -21.47
CA VAL A 167 14.62 -4.77 -21.12
C VAL A 167 14.26 -5.53 -22.39
N ASP A 168 15.01 -6.57 -22.68
CA ASP A 168 14.76 -7.43 -23.83
C ASP A 168 13.33 -7.96 -23.83
N TRP A 169 12.75 -8.14 -25.02
CA TRP A 169 11.40 -8.68 -25.20
C TRP A 169 11.20 -10.02 -24.49
N TYR A 170 12.17 -10.91 -24.53
CA TYR A 170 12.11 -12.21 -23.87
C TYR A 170 12.33 -12.15 -22.35
N SER A 171 12.80 -11.02 -21.83
CA SER A 171 12.97 -10.80 -20.39
C SER A 171 11.69 -10.28 -19.69
N ARG A 172 10.56 -10.38 -20.35
CA ARG A 172 9.25 -10.08 -19.76
C ARG A 172 8.86 -11.11 -18.72
N PHE A 173 7.84 -10.77 -17.96
CA PHE A 173 7.18 -11.71 -17.08
C PHE A 173 5.67 -11.53 -17.11
N ASP A 174 4.96 -12.62 -16.89
CA ASP A 174 3.54 -12.63 -16.66
C ASP A 174 3.25 -12.46 -15.18
N GLN A 175 2.43 -11.46 -14.87
CA GLN A 175 1.94 -11.20 -13.54
C GLN A 175 0.44 -11.50 -13.50
N GLN A 176 0.08 -12.55 -12.78
CA GLN A 176 -1.31 -12.94 -12.60
C GLN A 176 -1.75 -12.68 -11.18
N PHE A 177 -2.89 -12.02 -11.03
CA PHE A 177 -3.48 -11.74 -9.73
C PHE A 177 -4.89 -12.31 -9.66
N TYR A 178 -5.18 -12.94 -8.52
CA TYR A 178 -6.53 -13.32 -8.15
C TYR A 178 -6.86 -12.67 -6.81
N GLY A 179 -8.00 -11.99 -6.74
CA GLY A 179 -8.53 -11.47 -5.50
C GLY A 179 -9.93 -12.00 -5.27
N ASN A 180 -10.19 -12.53 -4.09
CA ASN A 180 -11.53 -12.91 -3.65
C ASN A 180 -11.87 -12.13 -2.40
N LEU A 181 -13.11 -11.66 -2.32
CA LEU A 181 -13.70 -11.02 -1.16
C LEU A 181 -15.08 -11.61 -0.96
N GLY A 182 -15.28 -12.25 0.18
CA GLY A 182 -16.59 -12.75 0.58
C GLY A 182 -16.97 -12.22 1.95
N LYS A 183 -18.23 -11.88 2.18
CA LYS A 183 -18.74 -11.55 3.51
C LYS A 183 -20.15 -12.04 3.72
N GLY A 184 -20.44 -12.43 4.95
CA GLY A 184 -21.77 -12.59 5.49
C GLY A 184 -22.02 -11.56 6.58
N GLU A 185 -23.20 -10.97 6.60
CA GLU A 185 -23.57 -9.94 7.57
C GLU A 185 -25.00 -10.15 8.05
N TRP A 186 -25.18 -10.05 9.35
CA TRP A 186 -26.48 -9.96 9.98
C TRP A 186 -26.70 -8.55 10.50
N GLN A 187 -27.89 -8.03 10.28
CA GLN A 187 -28.36 -6.75 10.83
C GLN A 187 -29.68 -6.99 11.56
N GLY A 188 -29.83 -6.45 12.76
CA GLY A 188 -31.02 -6.63 13.57
C GLY A 188 -31.43 -5.37 14.31
N THR A 189 -32.77 -5.14 14.39
CA THR A 189 -33.38 -4.16 15.25
C THR A 189 -33.95 -4.89 16.47
N LEU A 190 -33.40 -4.59 17.65
CA LEU A 190 -33.73 -5.27 18.90
C LEU A 190 -34.59 -4.33 19.76
N GLY A 191 -35.89 -4.42 19.62
CA GLY A 191 -36.83 -3.49 20.24
C GLY A 191 -36.89 -2.14 19.50
N LYS A 192 -37.15 -1.04 20.25
CA LYS A 192 -37.37 0.29 19.65
C LYS A 192 -36.09 1.11 19.48
N ASN A 193 -35.08 0.85 20.31
CA ASN A 193 -33.94 1.76 20.49
C ASN A 193 -32.57 1.08 20.29
N VAL A 194 -32.54 -0.22 19.96
CA VAL A 194 -31.27 -0.95 19.79
C VAL A 194 -31.16 -1.50 18.39
N VAL A 195 -30.02 -1.23 17.75
CA VAL A 195 -29.64 -1.82 16.48
C VAL A 195 -28.32 -2.57 16.67
N ALA A 196 -28.25 -3.77 16.15
CA ALA A 196 -27.03 -4.59 16.20
C ALA A 196 -26.65 -5.11 14.82
N SER A 197 -25.37 -5.33 14.62
CA SER A 197 -24.87 -6.00 13.43
C SER A 197 -23.69 -6.91 13.77
N ALA A 198 -23.55 -7.98 12.99
CA ALA A 198 -22.40 -8.87 13.04
C ALA A 198 -22.01 -9.25 11.62
N LEU A 199 -20.73 -9.21 11.32
CA LEU A 199 -20.20 -9.63 10.02
C LEU A 199 -18.98 -10.55 10.19
N VAL A 200 -18.84 -11.45 9.22
CA VAL A 200 -17.61 -12.22 8.98
C VAL A 200 -17.25 -12.04 7.51
N GLY A 201 -15.98 -11.73 7.25
CA GLY A 201 -15.45 -11.56 5.92
C GLY A 201 -14.16 -12.34 5.72
N TYR A 202 -13.96 -12.80 4.50
CA TYR A 202 -12.71 -13.40 4.03
C TYR A 202 -12.24 -12.63 2.81
N TRP A 203 -10.94 -12.36 2.79
CA TRP A 203 -10.27 -11.74 1.66
C TRP A 203 -8.96 -12.47 1.39
N ASN A 204 -8.66 -12.67 0.10
CA ASN A 204 -7.32 -13.05 -0.32
C ASN A 204 -6.88 -12.26 -1.54
N PHE A 205 -5.57 -12.20 -1.69
CA PHE A 205 -4.87 -11.71 -2.87
C PHE A 205 -3.73 -12.68 -3.18
N ILE A 206 -3.80 -13.31 -4.34
CA ILE A 206 -2.82 -14.27 -4.82
C ILE A 206 -2.14 -13.65 -6.03
N SER A 207 -0.82 -13.53 -5.99
CA SER A 207 0.00 -12.94 -7.04
C SER A 207 1.04 -13.95 -7.50
N TRP A 208 0.92 -14.38 -8.75
CA TRP A 208 1.89 -15.22 -9.42
C TRP A 208 2.67 -14.41 -10.43
N GLN A 209 4.00 -14.55 -10.42
CA GLN A 209 4.89 -13.85 -11.32
C GLN A 209 5.85 -14.86 -11.93
N TYR A 210 5.74 -15.06 -13.24
CA TYR A 210 6.52 -16.04 -13.98
C TYR A 210 7.28 -15.38 -15.13
N PRO A 211 8.58 -15.64 -15.27
CA PRO A 211 9.35 -15.16 -16.41
C PRO A 211 8.90 -15.88 -17.69
N GLU A 212 8.95 -15.18 -18.82
CA GLU A 212 8.68 -15.76 -20.12
C GLU A 212 9.87 -16.57 -20.66
N SER A 213 11.09 -16.18 -20.31
CA SER A 213 12.31 -16.92 -20.65
C SER A 213 12.83 -17.72 -19.44
N THR A 214 13.36 -18.90 -19.71
CA THR A 214 14.10 -19.72 -18.74
C THR A 214 15.60 -19.50 -18.80
N ASP A 215 16.09 -18.61 -19.68
CA ASP A 215 17.51 -18.28 -19.77
C ASP A 215 18.03 -17.65 -18.48
N VAL A 216 19.34 -17.69 -18.27
CA VAL A 216 19.95 -17.02 -17.10
C VAL A 216 19.70 -15.52 -17.17
N SER A 217 19.26 -14.95 -16.08
CA SER A 217 19.05 -13.50 -15.96
C SER A 217 20.37 -12.75 -16.04
N SER A 218 20.42 -11.70 -16.85
CA SER A 218 21.60 -10.86 -17.07
C SER A 218 21.25 -9.38 -16.97
N PHE A 219 22.13 -8.60 -16.35
CA PHE A 219 21.94 -7.18 -16.12
C PHE A 219 23.25 -6.42 -16.28
N ASP A 220 23.30 -5.43 -17.18
CA ASP A 220 24.41 -4.49 -17.28
C ASP A 220 24.16 -3.28 -16.36
N ILE A 221 25.02 -3.08 -15.37
CA ILE A 221 24.83 -2.06 -14.32
C ILE A 221 25.10 -0.63 -14.81
N VAL A 222 25.73 -0.46 -15.97
CA VAL A 222 26.03 0.86 -16.56
C VAL A 222 24.95 1.27 -17.55
N SER A 223 24.66 0.42 -18.53
CA SER A 223 23.62 0.70 -19.53
C SER A 223 22.20 0.44 -19.04
N LEU A 224 22.04 -0.23 -17.89
CA LEU A 224 20.78 -0.70 -17.32
C LEU A 224 20.03 -1.71 -18.20
N LYS A 225 20.70 -2.27 -19.20
CA LYS A 225 20.13 -3.29 -20.07
C LYS A 225 19.95 -4.61 -19.34
N ARG A 226 18.86 -5.30 -19.64
CA ARG A 226 18.49 -6.60 -19.07
C ARG A 226 18.12 -7.56 -20.19
N TRP A 227 18.61 -8.80 -20.10
CA TRP A 227 18.30 -9.88 -21.04
C TRP A 227 18.29 -11.22 -20.33
N GLY A 228 17.84 -12.26 -21.02
CA GLY A 228 17.60 -13.59 -20.44
C GLY A 228 16.26 -13.61 -19.69
N SER A 229 16.19 -14.26 -18.55
CA SER A 229 14.98 -14.28 -17.72
C SER A 229 14.72 -12.92 -17.05
N SER A 230 13.51 -12.73 -16.55
CA SER A 230 13.16 -11.48 -15.88
C SER A 230 13.99 -11.24 -14.61
N THR A 231 14.60 -10.06 -14.52
CA THR A 231 15.29 -9.57 -13.32
C THR A 231 14.42 -8.60 -12.49
N GLN A 232 13.24 -8.21 -12.96
CA GLN A 232 12.41 -7.21 -12.26
C GLN A 232 11.81 -7.76 -10.96
N THR A 233 11.52 -9.04 -10.93
CA THR A 233 11.16 -9.77 -9.73
C THR A 233 12.37 -10.57 -9.28
N TYR A 234 13.40 -9.98 -8.85
CA TYR A 234 14.73 -10.48 -8.41
C TYR A 234 14.94 -12.00 -8.41
N TYR A 235 13.90 -12.80 -8.39
CA TYR A 235 13.85 -14.25 -8.23
C TYR A 235 12.53 -14.81 -8.80
N ALA A 236 12.07 -14.34 -9.95
CA ALA A 236 10.97 -15.03 -10.63
C ALA A 236 11.41 -16.43 -11.08
N PRO A 237 10.58 -17.45 -10.92
CA PRO A 237 9.19 -17.38 -10.52
C PRO A 237 8.98 -17.07 -9.04
N ILE A 238 7.92 -16.36 -8.70
CA ILE A 238 7.56 -16.08 -7.32
C ILE A 238 6.03 -15.99 -7.15
N ASP A 239 5.54 -16.58 -6.05
CA ASP A 239 4.17 -16.44 -5.60
C ASP A 239 4.15 -15.62 -4.31
N ILE A 240 3.39 -14.54 -4.30
CA ILE A 240 3.23 -13.67 -3.14
C ILE A 240 1.74 -13.57 -2.82
N ASN A 241 1.36 -14.14 -1.69
CA ASN A 241 -0.04 -14.31 -1.33
C ASN A 241 -0.34 -13.64 0.01
N TRP A 242 -1.50 -12.99 0.09
CA TRP A 242 -2.02 -12.40 1.32
C TRP A 242 -3.43 -12.88 1.57
N TYR A 243 -3.72 -13.10 2.84
CA TYR A 243 -5.00 -13.61 3.31
C TYR A 243 -5.47 -12.83 4.53
N LYS A 244 -6.79 -12.68 4.67
CA LYS A 244 -7.39 -12.00 5.79
C LYS A 244 -8.76 -12.58 6.10
N VAL A 245 -8.98 -12.87 7.37
CA VAL A 245 -10.30 -13.11 7.95
C VAL A 245 -10.61 -11.96 8.90
N GLN A 246 -11.80 -11.41 8.81
CA GLN A 246 -12.27 -10.35 9.70
C GLN A 246 -13.64 -10.71 10.25
N SER A 247 -13.81 -10.51 11.56
CA SER A 247 -15.12 -10.56 12.22
C SER A 247 -15.34 -9.24 12.94
N LYS A 248 -16.53 -8.67 12.83
CA LYS A 248 -16.91 -7.42 13.49
C LYS A 248 -18.32 -7.54 14.03
N GLY A 249 -18.53 -7.09 15.27
CA GLY A 249 -19.84 -6.94 15.89
C GLY A 249 -20.04 -5.53 16.40
N THR A 250 -21.23 -4.95 16.19
CA THR A 250 -21.57 -3.62 16.71
C THR A 250 -22.97 -3.62 17.32
N VAL A 251 -23.14 -2.82 18.36
CA VAL A 251 -24.45 -2.52 18.96
C VAL A 251 -24.56 -1.01 19.13
N SER A 252 -25.65 -0.45 18.69
CA SER A 252 -26.03 0.96 18.92
C SER A 252 -27.29 1.02 19.76
N TRP A 253 -27.26 1.82 20.80
CA TRP A 253 -28.38 2.01 21.74
C TRP A 253 -28.71 3.48 21.88
N TYR A 254 -29.88 3.86 21.39
CA TYR A 254 -30.40 5.22 21.51
C TYR A 254 -31.18 5.39 22.81
N VAL A 255 -30.80 6.36 23.62
CA VAL A 255 -31.45 6.76 24.89
C VAL A 255 -32.02 8.16 24.75
N PRO A 256 -33.31 8.29 24.43
CA PRO A 256 -33.98 9.62 24.47
C PRO A 256 -34.13 10.08 25.91
N ASP A 257 -34.03 11.39 26.11
CA ASP A 257 -34.24 12.04 27.41
C ASP A 257 -33.40 11.45 28.56
N GLY A 258 -32.18 11.02 28.25
CA GLY A 258 -31.19 10.57 29.23
C GLY A 258 -30.59 11.72 30.04
N PHE A 259 -29.48 11.49 30.75
CA PHE A 259 -28.77 12.48 31.54
C PHE A 259 -28.35 13.69 30.68
N LEU A 260 -28.93 14.86 30.94
CA LEU A 260 -28.68 16.13 30.26
C LEU A 260 -28.86 16.09 28.73
N GLY A 261 -29.71 15.22 28.20
CA GLY A 261 -30.05 15.17 26.78
C GLY A 261 -30.23 13.78 26.20
N ASN A 262 -30.05 13.67 24.89
CA ASN A 262 -30.16 12.40 24.16
C ASN A 262 -28.79 11.80 23.95
N HIS A 263 -28.68 10.46 24.11
CA HIS A 263 -27.46 9.71 23.90
C HIS A 263 -27.64 8.66 22.83
N ASN A 264 -26.62 8.47 22.03
CA ASN A 264 -26.53 7.36 21.09
C ASN A 264 -25.22 6.58 21.37
N PHE A 265 -25.30 5.64 22.31
CA PHE A 265 -24.18 4.78 22.65
C PHE A 265 -23.93 3.77 21.54
N LYS A 266 -22.68 3.59 21.16
CA LYS A 266 -22.26 2.57 20.22
C LYS A 266 -21.04 1.83 20.76
N ALA A 267 -21.11 0.50 20.78
CA ALA A 267 -20.00 -0.37 21.18
C ALA A 267 -19.76 -1.41 20.10
N GLY A 268 -18.53 -1.87 20.00
CA GLY A 268 -18.21 -2.93 19.07
C GLY A 268 -16.89 -3.63 19.32
N LEU A 269 -16.76 -4.76 18.66
CA LEU A 269 -15.58 -5.63 18.68
C LEU A 269 -15.13 -5.88 17.24
N ASP A 270 -13.83 -5.85 17.00
CA ASP A 270 -13.16 -6.20 15.75
C ASP A 270 -12.14 -7.31 16.01
N PHE A 271 -12.16 -8.33 15.19
CA PHE A 271 -11.10 -9.33 15.12
C PHE A 271 -10.61 -9.44 13.69
N ILE A 272 -9.29 -9.37 13.49
CA ILE A 272 -8.66 -9.58 12.20
C ILE A 272 -7.55 -10.62 12.38
N LYS A 273 -7.57 -11.65 11.54
CA LYS A 273 -6.45 -12.56 11.33
C LYS A 273 -5.93 -12.35 9.92
N GLY A 274 -4.70 -11.88 9.79
CA GLY A 274 -3.98 -11.71 8.54
C GLY A 274 -2.79 -12.66 8.47
N TRP A 275 -2.47 -13.13 7.26
CA TRP A 275 -1.19 -13.79 7.02
C TRP A 275 -0.73 -13.55 5.59
N SER A 276 0.59 -13.57 5.40
CA SER A 276 1.21 -13.54 4.09
C SER A 276 2.09 -14.76 3.89
N GLU A 277 2.22 -15.14 2.63
CA GLU A 277 3.00 -16.28 2.18
C GLU A 277 3.80 -15.86 0.94
N THR A 278 5.08 -16.19 0.91
CA THR A 278 5.92 -16.00 -0.28
C THR A 278 6.59 -17.32 -0.61
N LEU A 279 6.33 -17.82 -1.81
CA LEU A 279 6.96 -19.01 -2.35
C LEU A 279 7.84 -18.60 -3.53
N ALA A 280 9.15 -18.79 -3.40
CA ALA A 280 10.13 -18.57 -4.44
C ALA A 280 10.87 -19.89 -4.70
N PRO A 281 10.49 -20.66 -5.74
CA PRO A 281 11.15 -21.92 -6.09
C PRO A 281 12.52 -21.67 -6.72
N GLU A 282 13.29 -22.72 -6.94
CA GLU A 282 14.52 -22.64 -7.71
C GLU A 282 14.26 -22.25 -9.17
N HIS A 283 15.20 -21.52 -9.75
CA HIS A 283 15.21 -21.24 -11.18
C HIS A 283 15.69 -22.45 -11.98
N VAL A 284 15.10 -22.68 -13.13
CA VAL A 284 15.42 -23.82 -14.01
C VAL A 284 16.89 -23.77 -14.47
N ASN A 285 17.42 -22.59 -14.79
CA ASN A 285 18.77 -22.41 -15.33
C ASN A 285 19.77 -21.81 -14.33
N GLY A 286 19.45 -21.88 -13.05
CA GLY A 286 20.33 -21.46 -11.97
C GLY A 286 19.77 -20.32 -11.12
N ASN A 287 20.09 -20.36 -9.83
CA ASN A 287 19.62 -19.42 -8.83
C ASN A 287 20.55 -18.20 -8.75
N TYR A 288 20.91 -17.59 -9.89
CA TYR A 288 21.81 -16.45 -9.94
C TYR A 288 21.46 -15.47 -11.07
N ILE A 289 22.00 -14.28 -10.97
CA ILE A 289 21.98 -13.23 -11.99
C ILE A 289 23.40 -12.88 -12.36
N GLN A 290 23.70 -12.81 -13.66
CA GLN A 290 24.96 -12.33 -14.20
C GLN A 290 24.93 -10.81 -14.30
N LEU A 291 25.88 -10.15 -13.64
CA LEU A 291 26.01 -8.70 -13.68
C LEU A 291 27.21 -8.33 -14.58
N TYR A 292 26.94 -7.45 -15.53
CA TYR A 292 27.93 -6.93 -16.45
C TYR A 292 28.20 -5.47 -16.16
N ARG A 293 29.37 -5.00 -16.54
CA ARG A 293 29.74 -3.60 -16.50
C ARG A 293 30.22 -3.16 -17.87
N SER A 294 29.46 -2.35 -18.57
CA SER A 294 29.69 -1.98 -19.97
C SER A 294 29.81 -3.23 -20.87
N LEU A 295 28.91 -4.19 -20.68
CA LEU A 295 28.84 -5.49 -21.39
C LEU A 295 30.01 -6.46 -21.12
N ALA A 296 30.93 -6.13 -20.22
CA ALA A 296 31.97 -7.05 -19.77
C ALA A 296 31.50 -7.81 -18.49
N PRO A 297 31.80 -9.11 -18.34
CA PRO A 297 31.59 -9.84 -17.12
C PRO A 297 32.13 -9.09 -15.90
N TYR A 298 31.34 -9.00 -14.81
CA TYR A 298 31.73 -8.20 -13.66
C TYR A 298 31.44 -8.86 -12.32
N GLN A 299 30.21 -9.27 -12.08
CA GLN A 299 29.78 -9.88 -10.83
C GLN A 299 28.74 -10.96 -11.08
N VAL A 300 28.61 -11.88 -10.14
CA VAL A 300 27.50 -12.83 -10.05
C VAL A 300 26.76 -12.63 -8.74
N GLN A 301 25.45 -12.54 -8.83
CA GLN A 301 24.57 -12.45 -7.66
C GLN A 301 23.82 -13.77 -7.50
N VAL A 302 24.10 -14.50 -6.43
CA VAL A 302 23.52 -15.83 -6.14
C VAL A 302 22.44 -15.73 -5.08
N PHE A 303 21.39 -16.55 -5.19
CA PHE A 303 20.20 -16.50 -4.32
C PHE A 303 20.08 -17.76 -3.45
N ASN A 304 19.40 -17.58 -2.32
CA ASN A 304 19.16 -18.62 -1.31
C ASN A 304 17.90 -19.47 -1.59
N LEU A 305 17.49 -19.60 -2.84
CA LEU A 305 16.33 -20.38 -3.26
C LEU A 305 16.55 -21.90 -3.08
N PRO A 306 15.48 -22.69 -2.82
CA PRO A 306 14.08 -22.27 -2.70
C PRO A 306 13.76 -21.66 -1.34
N ILE A 307 12.73 -20.79 -1.30
CA ILE A 307 12.24 -20.13 -0.08
C ILE A 307 10.72 -20.25 0.01
N HIS A 308 10.23 -20.58 1.20
CA HIS A 308 8.82 -20.51 1.55
C HIS A 308 8.66 -19.76 2.87
N THR A 309 8.22 -18.51 2.79
CA THR A 309 8.13 -17.57 3.91
C THR A 309 6.70 -17.43 4.38
N PHE A 310 6.48 -17.36 5.70
CA PHE A 310 5.20 -17.06 6.32
C PHE A 310 5.34 -15.94 7.35
N ASN A 311 4.37 -15.01 7.36
CA ASN A 311 4.22 -13.99 8.38
C ASN A 311 2.75 -13.90 8.79
N ASP A 312 2.47 -13.81 10.07
CA ASP A 312 1.14 -13.80 10.63
C ASP A 312 0.89 -12.55 11.46
N ASP A 313 -0.37 -12.11 11.50
CA ASP A 313 -0.81 -10.98 12.29
C ASP A 313 -2.24 -11.17 12.82
N HIS A 314 -2.44 -10.90 14.12
CA HIS A 314 -3.73 -10.96 14.78
C HIS A 314 -4.04 -9.62 15.45
N TYR A 315 -5.14 -9.01 15.07
CA TYR A 315 -5.62 -7.76 15.64
C TYR A 315 -6.93 -7.99 16.39
N TYR A 316 -7.02 -7.49 17.61
CA TYR A 316 -8.21 -7.48 18.45
C TYR A 316 -8.51 -6.03 18.82
N GLY A 317 -9.65 -5.53 18.38
CA GLY A 317 -10.10 -4.17 18.67
C GLY A 317 -11.43 -4.16 19.43
N SER A 318 -11.59 -3.20 20.31
CA SER A 318 -12.86 -2.88 20.93
C SER A 318 -13.04 -1.37 20.97
N PHE A 319 -14.27 -0.92 20.86
CA PHE A 319 -14.55 0.51 20.96
C PHE A 319 -15.88 0.77 21.68
N LEU A 320 -15.93 1.96 22.27
CA LEU A 320 -17.14 2.54 22.85
C LEU A 320 -17.21 4.00 22.40
N SER A 321 -18.38 4.46 22.01
CA SER A 321 -18.64 5.87 21.73
C SER A 321 -20.02 6.29 22.18
N ASP A 322 -20.15 7.60 22.43
CA ASP A 322 -21.42 8.27 22.72
C ASP A 322 -21.55 9.52 21.87
N GLU A 323 -22.60 9.62 21.11
CA GLU A 323 -23.05 10.87 20.53
C GLU A 323 -24.08 11.48 21.45
N TRP A 324 -23.63 12.43 22.25
CA TRP A 324 -24.44 13.11 23.24
C TRP A 324 -24.93 14.48 22.72
N ARG A 325 -26.22 14.60 22.50
CA ARG A 325 -26.87 15.87 22.18
C ARG A 325 -27.51 16.46 23.43
N THR A 326 -26.99 17.59 23.92
CA THR A 326 -27.45 18.22 25.14
C THR A 326 -28.94 18.66 25.04
N SER A 327 -29.62 18.76 26.18
CA SER A 327 -31.06 19.12 26.27
C SER A 327 -31.41 20.43 25.56
N GLY A 328 -30.47 21.40 25.52
CA GLY A 328 -30.64 22.64 24.75
C GLY A 328 -30.50 22.48 23.24
N GLY A 329 -30.09 21.29 22.75
CA GLY A 329 -29.99 20.94 21.33
C GLY A 329 -28.89 21.67 20.54
N ARG A 330 -28.17 22.61 21.16
CA ARG A 330 -27.15 23.43 20.50
C ARG A 330 -25.75 22.82 20.53
N LEU A 331 -25.47 21.96 21.49
CA LEU A 331 -24.18 21.27 21.64
C LEU A 331 -24.36 19.78 21.41
N THR A 332 -23.56 19.24 20.51
CA THR A 332 -23.39 17.78 20.31
C THR A 332 -21.95 17.44 20.62
N LEU A 333 -21.74 16.47 21.49
CA LEU A 333 -20.44 15.90 21.82
C LEU A 333 -20.34 14.48 21.25
N ASN A 334 -19.24 14.17 20.61
CA ASN A 334 -18.90 12.80 20.20
C ASN A 334 -17.70 12.38 21.03
N LEU A 335 -17.93 11.47 21.96
CA LEU A 335 -16.94 10.95 22.90
C LEU A 335 -16.65 9.51 22.52
N GLY A 336 -15.42 9.19 22.21
CA GLY A 336 -15.05 7.85 21.75
C GLY A 336 -13.77 7.36 22.39
N PHE A 337 -13.69 6.06 22.54
CA PHE A 337 -12.50 5.35 23.03
C PHE A 337 -12.35 4.04 22.30
N ARG A 338 -11.11 3.72 21.90
CA ARG A 338 -10.77 2.43 21.31
C ARG A 338 -9.58 1.81 22.04
N ALA A 339 -9.68 0.54 22.34
CA ALA A 339 -8.57 -0.31 22.76
C ALA A 339 -8.26 -1.29 21.64
N ALA A 340 -6.98 -1.47 21.35
CA ALA A 340 -6.53 -2.43 20.35
C ALA A 340 -5.29 -3.19 20.83
N PHE A 341 -5.27 -4.49 20.52
CA PHE A 341 -4.21 -5.42 20.83
C PHE A 341 -3.78 -6.11 19.54
N ASP A 342 -2.58 -5.81 19.11
CA ASP A 342 -2.04 -6.25 17.83
C ASP A 342 -0.83 -7.15 18.07
N ARG A 343 -0.85 -8.38 17.50
CA ARG A 343 0.14 -9.43 17.75
C ARG A 343 0.64 -10.01 16.43
N GLY A 344 1.86 -9.67 16.06
CA GLY A 344 2.57 -10.29 14.95
C GLY A 344 3.36 -11.51 15.43
N PHE A 345 3.45 -12.53 14.60
CA PHE A 345 4.35 -13.64 14.81
C PHE A 345 4.77 -14.29 13.49
N ILE A 346 5.91 -14.96 13.55
CA ILE A 346 6.43 -15.78 12.46
C ILE A 346 6.30 -17.22 12.94
N ARG A 347 5.50 -18.03 12.25
CA ARG A 347 5.34 -19.45 12.60
C ARG A 347 6.65 -20.20 12.37
N GLU A 348 6.80 -21.37 13.01
CA GLU A 348 7.91 -22.28 12.70
C GLU A 348 7.95 -22.54 11.19
N GLN A 349 9.13 -22.47 10.60
CA GLN A 349 9.36 -22.66 9.18
C GLN A 349 10.76 -23.20 8.93
N SER A 350 10.94 -23.85 7.78
CA SER A 350 12.22 -24.41 7.37
C SER A 350 12.56 -23.99 5.95
N LYS A 351 13.83 -24.07 5.65
CA LYS A 351 14.41 -23.83 4.34
C LYS A 351 15.24 -25.04 3.95
N GLU A 352 15.05 -25.53 2.73
CA GLU A 352 15.90 -26.53 2.13
C GLU A 352 17.21 -25.93 1.64
N ALA A 353 18.23 -26.76 1.46
CA ALA A 353 19.44 -26.36 0.79
C ALA A 353 19.19 -26.38 -0.72
N GLY A 354 19.44 -25.25 -1.40
CA GLY A 354 19.35 -25.14 -2.84
C GLY A 354 20.71 -25.26 -3.54
N GLN A 355 20.78 -24.74 -4.75
CA GLN A 355 21.99 -24.78 -5.59
C GLN A 355 23.25 -24.26 -4.87
N PHE A 356 23.13 -23.22 -4.06
CA PHE A 356 24.25 -22.61 -3.34
C PHE A 356 24.29 -23.02 -1.86
N ALA A 357 24.20 -24.33 -1.59
CA ALA A 357 24.17 -24.90 -0.24
C ALA A 357 25.38 -24.53 0.62
N SER A 358 26.53 -24.29 0.02
CA SER A 358 27.77 -23.88 0.72
C SER A 358 27.64 -22.49 1.36
N ILE A 359 26.80 -21.61 0.78
CA ILE A 359 26.50 -20.28 1.30
C ILE A 359 25.21 -20.31 2.12
N TYR A 360 24.23 -21.06 1.63
CA TYR A 360 22.87 -21.11 2.14
C TYR A 360 22.45 -22.55 2.48
N PRO A 361 22.96 -23.11 3.57
CA PRO A 361 22.58 -24.47 3.98
C PRO A 361 21.10 -24.55 4.35
N ALA A 362 20.58 -25.77 4.43
CA ALA A 362 19.28 -26.02 5.01
C ALA A 362 19.23 -25.46 6.43
N ALA A 363 18.08 -24.90 6.80
CA ALA A 363 17.90 -24.27 8.10
C ALA A 363 16.46 -24.46 8.61
N SER A 364 16.31 -24.51 9.93
CA SER A 364 15.02 -24.47 10.62
C SER A 364 14.96 -23.25 11.51
N TYR A 365 13.84 -22.58 11.49
CA TYR A 365 13.58 -21.38 12.24
C TYR A 365 12.39 -21.64 13.17
N PRO A 366 12.58 -21.61 14.50
CA PRO A 366 11.48 -21.75 15.44
C PRO A 366 10.51 -20.57 15.32
N GLN A 367 9.30 -20.74 15.86
CA GLN A 367 8.36 -19.64 15.96
C GLN A 367 8.99 -18.46 16.69
N LEU A 368 8.75 -17.26 16.15
CA LEU A 368 9.16 -16.00 16.75
C LEU A 368 7.95 -15.11 16.94
N ASP A 369 7.66 -14.75 18.18
CA ASP A 369 6.64 -13.74 18.49
C ASP A 369 7.27 -12.35 18.34
N VAL A 370 6.69 -11.54 17.48
CA VAL A 370 7.07 -10.14 17.27
C VAL A 370 6.44 -9.29 18.37
N THR A 371 7.04 -8.15 18.69
CA THR A 371 6.54 -7.25 19.74
C THR A 371 5.06 -6.92 19.58
N SER A 372 4.27 -7.14 20.62
CA SER A 372 2.85 -6.83 20.63
C SER A 372 2.61 -5.33 20.84
N TRP A 373 1.67 -4.77 20.11
CA TRP A 373 1.24 -3.40 20.30
C TRP A 373 -0.09 -3.36 21.06
N ASN A 374 -0.07 -2.71 22.22
CA ASN A 374 -1.26 -2.46 23.02
C ASN A 374 -1.55 -0.97 23.01
N THR A 375 -2.66 -0.55 22.42
CA THR A 375 -2.97 0.85 22.20
C THR A 375 -4.33 1.23 22.77
N PHE A 376 -4.38 2.46 23.35
CA PHE A 376 -5.58 3.05 23.92
C PHE A 376 -5.73 4.47 23.36
N VAL A 377 -6.74 4.67 22.55
CA VAL A 377 -6.87 5.87 21.72
C VAL A 377 -8.23 6.57 21.89
N PRO A 378 -8.25 7.67 22.66
CA PRO A 378 -9.44 8.51 22.81
C PRO A 378 -9.69 9.38 21.58
N ARG A 379 -10.97 9.75 21.37
CA ARG A 379 -11.43 10.66 20.32
C ARG A 379 -12.55 11.51 20.85
N LEU A 380 -12.39 12.83 20.78
CA LEU A 380 -13.27 13.80 21.37
C LEU A 380 -13.63 14.84 20.31
N ARG A 381 -14.91 15.08 20.09
CA ARG A 381 -15.38 16.14 19.20
C ARG A 381 -16.57 16.88 19.79
N ALA A 382 -16.65 18.16 19.48
CA ALA A 382 -17.76 19.01 19.82
C ALA A 382 -18.26 19.73 18.57
N THR A 383 -19.57 19.84 18.43
CA THR A 383 -20.25 20.65 17.43
C THR A 383 -21.20 21.59 18.18
N TYR A 384 -21.00 22.88 17.99
CA TYR A 384 -21.80 23.90 18.68
C TYR A 384 -22.46 24.85 17.70
N GLN A 385 -23.79 25.00 17.81
CA GLN A 385 -24.56 26.01 17.08
C GLN A 385 -24.37 27.37 17.76
N LEU A 386 -23.45 28.18 17.21
CA LEU A 386 -23.03 29.45 17.80
C LEU A 386 -24.16 30.49 17.80
N THR A 387 -24.96 30.54 16.73
CA THR A 387 -26.08 31.47 16.59
C THR A 387 -27.42 30.77 16.80
N GLY A 388 -28.39 31.50 17.36
CA GLY A 388 -29.73 30.97 17.69
C GLY A 388 -30.54 30.54 16.46
N ASP A 389 -30.20 31.07 15.27
CA ASP A 389 -30.79 30.71 13.98
C ASP A 389 -30.18 29.44 13.36
N GLY A 390 -29.20 28.83 14.02
CA GLY A 390 -28.50 27.62 13.54
C GLY A 390 -27.61 27.83 12.32
N ARG A 391 -27.46 29.07 11.84
CA ARG A 391 -26.69 29.36 10.61
C ARG A 391 -25.19 29.42 10.82
N THR A 392 -24.71 29.49 12.06
CA THR A 392 -23.28 29.43 12.38
C THR A 392 -23.01 28.26 13.27
N VAL A 393 -22.13 27.36 12.78
CA VAL A 393 -21.72 26.15 13.49
C VAL A 393 -20.20 26.16 13.66
N VAL A 394 -19.77 25.92 14.88
CA VAL A 394 -18.34 25.69 15.21
C VAL A 394 -18.16 24.22 15.52
N LYS A 395 -17.13 23.62 14.95
CA LYS A 395 -16.75 22.23 15.19
C LYS A 395 -15.29 22.20 15.64
N GLY A 396 -14.99 21.37 16.60
CA GLY A 396 -13.61 21.16 17.04
C GLY A 396 -13.44 19.75 17.58
N GLY A 397 -12.23 19.23 17.47
CA GLY A 397 -11.97 17.89 17.97
C GLY A 397 -10.49 17.55 18.04
N TRP A 398 -10.22 16.55 18.85
CA TRP A 398 -8.96 15.86 18.93
C TRP A 398 -9.22 14.36 18.86
N GLY A 399 -8.39 13.67 18.07
CA GLY A 399 -8.39 12.21 17.97
C GLY A 399 -6.98 11.67 18.03
N ARG A 400 -6.76 10.68 18.88
CA ARG A 400 -5.56 9.85 18.85
C ARG A 400 -5.84 8.59 18.05
N PHE A 401 -4.90 8.22 17.22
CA PHE A 401 -4.95 7.04 16.36
C PHE A 401 -3.65 6.26 16.52
N ALA A 402 -3.74 4.93 16.48
CA ALA A 402 -2.59 4.06 16.41
C ALA A 402 -2.54 3.36 15.05
N ALA A 403 -1.35 3.11 14.56
CA ALA A 403 -1.18 2.24 13.40
C ALA A 403 -1.66 0.82 13.74
N ILE A 404 -2.22 0.14 12.74
CA ILE A 404 -2.48 -1.30 12.80
C ILE A 404 -1.28 -1.99 12.17
N ARG A 405 -0.77 -3.02 12.83
CA ARG A 405 0.30 -3.86 12.30
C ARG A 405 -0.19 -4.58 11.03
N GLY A 406 0.70 -4.79 10.10
CA GLY A 406 0.51 -5.66 8.95
C GLY A 406 1.50 -6.81 8.99
N THR A 407 1.29 -7.82 8.15
CA THR A 407 2.23 -8.93 7.99
C THR A 407 3.62 -8.48 7.53
N ASP A 408 3.70 -7.35 6.83
CA ASP A 408 4.96 -6.75 6.37
C ASP A 408 5.88 -6.36 7.54
N GLU A 409 5.31 -6.01 8.69
CA GLU A 409 6.08 -5.64 9.88
C GLU A 409 6.85 -6.85 10.46
N ALA A 410 6.26 -8.05 10.43
CA ALA A 410 6.92 -9.27 10.85
C ALA A 410 8.05 -9.66 9.88
N ASN A 411 7.93 -9.31 8.60
CA ASN A 411 8.91 -9.66 7.58
C ASN A 411 10.31 -9.06 7.85
N TYR A 412 10.42 -7.93 8.54
CA TYR A 412 11.70 -7.32 8.89
C TYR A 412 12.57 -8.16 9.82
N VAL A 413 11.95 -9.05 10.60
CA VAL A 413 12.66 -9.96 11.52
C VAL A 413 12.60 -11.42 11.09
N ASN A 414 11.94 -11.71 9.98
CA ASN A 414 11.88 -13.05 9.41
C ASN A 414 13.22 -13.42 8.76
N ARG A 415 13.82 -14.51 9.20
CA ARG A 415 15.08 -15.01 8.67
C ARG A 415 14.91 -15.88 7.44
N ASN A 416 13.71 -16.37 7.18
CA ASN A 416 13.40 -17.20 6.03
C ASN A 416 12.83 -16.35 4.88
N ILE A 417 13.59 -15.36 4.44
CA ILE A 417 13.23 -14.50 3.30
C ILE A 417 14.20 -14.71 2.16
N VAL A 418 13.80 -14.31 0.96
CA VAL A 418 14.70 -14.33 -0.18
C VAL A 418 15.87 -13.39 0.06
N GLY A 419 17.06 -13.89 -0.16
CA GLY A 419 18.30 -13.14 -0.02
C GLY A 419 19.29 -13.49 -1.11
N SER A 420 20.30 -12.65 -1.25
CA SER A 420 21.35 -12.82 -2.26
C SER A 420 22.72 -12.46 -1.72
N THR A 421 23.76 -13.06 -2.31
CA THR A 421 25.15 -12.67 -2.13
C THR A 421 25.76 -12.36 -3.48
N THR A 422 26.50 -11.27 -3.56
CA THR A 422 27.16 -10.82 -4.79
C THR A 422 28.66 -11.02 -4.65
N PHE A 423 29.26 -11.56 -5.69
CA PHE A 423 30.69 -11.81 -5.79
C PHE A 423 31.25 -11.24 -7.09
N PHE A 424 32.55 -10.88 -7.11
CA PHE A 424 33.24 -10.64 -8.36
C PHE A 424 33.36 -11.94 -9.16
N TRP A 425 33.18 -11.85 -10.46
CA TRP A 425 33.19 -12.92 -11.40
C TRP A 425 34.41 -12.78 -12.36
N HIS A 426 35.20 -13.82 -12.46
CA HIS A 426 36.39 -13.89 -13.28
C HIS A 426 36.13 -14.87 -14.45
N ASP A 427 35.64 -14.36 -15.56
CA ASP A 427 35.40 -15.15 -16.79
C ASP A 427 36.75 -15.69 -17.33
N THR A 428 37.09 -16.91 -16.94
CA THR A 428 38.40 -17.50 -17.19
C THR A 428 38.57 -18.07 -18.60
N ASN A 429 37.46 -18.37 -19.26
CA ASN A 429 37.43 -18.92 -20.61
C ASN A 429 36.98 -17.92 -21.67
N ALA A 430 36.66 -16.69 -21.27
CA ALA A 430 36.22 -15.56 -22.10
C ALA A 430 34.94 -15.86 -22.92
N ASN A 431 34.04 -16.70 -22.37
CA ASN A 431 32.78 -17.02 -23.05
C ASN A 431 31.65 -16.04 -22.67
N GLY A 432 31.87 -15.19 -21.67
CA GLY A 432 30.88 -14.20 -21.22
C GLY A 432 29.70 -14.81 -20.45
N ILE A 433 29.79 -16.06 -20.00
CA ILE A 433 28.76 -16.79 -19.26
C ILE A 433 29.37 -17.30 -17.95
N TYR A 434 28.71 -17.04 -16.83
CA TYR A 434 29.19 -17.52 -15.53
C TYR A 434 29.11 -19.03 -15.41
N GLU A 435 30.21 -19.64 -15.01
CA GLU A 435 30.33 -21.06 -14.74
C GLU A 435 30.85 -21.35 -13.32
N PRO A 436 30.48 -22.47 -12.70
CA PRO A 436 31.03 -22.86 -11.40
C PRO A 436 32.55 -22.88 -11.39
N GLY A 437 33.16 -22.17 -10.44
CA GLY A 437 34.63 -22.05 -10.31
C GLY A 437 35.18 -20.69 -10.77
N GLU A 438 34.40 -19.88 -11.46
CA GLU A 438 34.78 -18.54 -11.92
C GLU A 438 34.57 -17.42 -10.89
N ALA A 439 34.01 -17.74 -9.76
CA ALA A 439 33.94 -16.86 -8.59
C ALA A 439 34.26 -17.64 -7.33
N ASN A 440 35.02 -17.05 -6.43
CA ASN A 440 35.16 -17.60 -5.09
C ASN A 440 33.89 -17.29 -4.30
N LEU A 441 33.10 -18.29 -3.97
CA LEU A 441 31.83 -18.15 -3.28
C LEU A 441 31.94 -18.18 -1.73
N SER A 442 33.17 -18.13 -1.17
CA SER A 442 33.35 -18.01 0.27
C SER A 442 32.82 -16.66 0.78
N THR A 443 32.17 -16.68 1.91
CA THR A 443 31.70 -15.45 2.59
C THR A 443 32.69 -14.90 3.62
N SER A 444 33.83 -15.57 3.82
CA SER A 444 34.86 -15.22 4.79
C SER A 444 36.21 -15.02 4.11
N ASN A 445 36.90 -13.92 4.44
CA ASN A 445 38.23 -13.59 3.93
C ASN A 445 38.37 -13.74 2.40
N ASN A 446 37.38 -13.33 1.67
CA ASN A 446 37.25 -13.50 0.25
C ASN A 446 37.33 -12.13 -0.47
N PRO A 447 38.34 -11.88 -1.32
CA PRO A 447 38.42 -10.65 -2.09
C PRO A 447 37.28 -10.50 -3.11
N ASP A 448 36.66 -11.60 -3.52
CA ASP A 448 35.55 -11.57 -4.47
C ASP A 448 34.21 -11.22 -3.79
N PHE A 449 34.11 -11.27 -2.47
CA PHE A 449 32.89 -10.90 -1.77
C PHE A 449 32.59 -9.39 -1.94
N VAL A 450 31.38 -9.07 -2.42
CA VAL A 450 30.92 -7.68 -2.61
C VAL A 450 29.88 -7.29 -1.57
N SER A 451 28.79 -8.04 -1.51
CA SER A 451 27.67 -7.72 -0.60
C SER A 451 26.77 -8.92 -0.37
N GLN A 452 26.00 -8.86 0.71
CA GLN A 452 24.94 -9.82 1.00
C GLN A 452 23.68 -9.07 1.45
N THR A 453 22.50 -9.52 0.99
CA THR A 453 21.20 -8.93 1.33
C THR A 453 20.19 -10.02 1.68
N GLY A 454 19.18 -9.66 2.49
CA GLY A 454 18.02 -10.52 2.77
C GLY A 454 18.25 -11.74 3.66
N THR A 455 19.47 -12.19 3.86
CA THR A 455 19.80 -13.37 4.68
C THR A 455 20.13 -13.04 6.11
N THR A 456 20.15 -11.77 6.40
CA THR A 456 20.70 -11.28 7.62
C THR A 456 19.62 -11.22 8.67
N GLN A 457 19.98 -11.56 9.67
CA GLN A 457 19.60 -11.50 11.05
C GLN A 457 18.71 -10.29 11.33
N GLY A 458 17.45 -10.37 10.93
CA GLY A 458 16.44 -9.49 11.51
C GLY A 458 16.53 -9.63 13.03
N ILE A 459 16.98 -8.57 13.70
CA ILE A 459 17.07 -8.54 15.16
C ILE A 459 15.73 -8.01 15.67
N HIS A 460 15.02 -8.85 16.41
CA HIS A 460 13.78 -8.45 17.05
C HIS A 460 14.05 -7.37 18.11
N ASN A 461 13.33 -6.25 18.00
CA ASN A 461 13.33 -5.20 19.00
C ASN A 461 12.11 -5.37 19.93
N PRO A 462 12.30 -5.80 21.19
CA PRO A 462 11.19 -5.99 22.12
C PRO A 462 10.53 -4.68 22.57
N ASP A 463 11.20 -3.55 22.38
CA ASP A 463 10.73 -2.21 22.79
C ASP A 463 10.04 -1.45 21.65
N GLU A 464 9.83 -2.08 20.50
CA GLU A 464 9.15 -1.45 19.38
C GLU A 464 7.70 -1.08 19.74
N ARG A 465 7.33 0.17 19.47
CA ARG A 465 6.00 0.73 19.79
C ARG A 465 5.21 1.01 18.54
N ALA A 466 3.88 0.94 18.66
CA ALA A 466 2.98 1.36 17.59
C ALA A 466 3.19 2.84 17.24
N PRO A 467 3.30 3.20 15.96
CA PRO A 467 3.18 4.59 15.53
C PRO A 467 1.85 5.19 15.99
N ILE A 468 1.93 6.41 16.55
CA ILE A 468 0.79 7.16 17.05
C ILE A 468 0.61 8.44 16.26
N SER A 469 -0.63 8.78 15.96
CA SER A 469 -1.02 10.04 15.34
C SER A 469 -1.99 10.79 16.23
N ASP A 470 -1.67 12.02 16.58
CA ASP A 470 -2.59 12.97 17.21
C ASP A 470 -3.09 13.96 16.16
N GLU A 471 -4.39 14.05 15.98
CA GLU A 471 -5.07 14.92 15.01
C GLU A 471 -5.94 15.92 15.72
N PHE A 472 -5.73 17.20 15.48
CA PHE A 472 -6.52 18.33 16.00
C PHE A 472 -7.19 19.04 14.83
N SER A 473 -8.48 19.25 14.91
CA SER A 473 -9.23 19.99 13.90
C SER A 473 -10.14 21.03 14.53
N ALA A 474 -10.29 22.16 13.83
CA ALA A 474 -11.26 23.18 14.18
C ALA A 474 -11.88 23.76 12.90
N SER A 475 -13.18 24.00 12.90
CA SER A 475 -13.83 24.66 11.77
C SER A 475 -14.98 25.54 12.23
N ILE A 476 -15.21 26.58 11.44
CA ILE A 476 -16.41 27.43 11.53
C ILE A 476 -17.09 27.41 10.17
N GLU A 477 -18.41 27.20 10.19
CA GLU A 477 -19.26 27.21 9.01
C GLU A 477 -20.38 28.22 9.22
N ARG A 478 -20.58 29.10 8.24
CA ARG A 478 -21.60 30.10 8.26
C ARG A 478 -22.44 30.08 6.99
N GLN A 479 -23.72 29.86 7.12
CA GLN A 479 -24.69 30.10 6.07
C GLN A 479 -25.00 31.59 5.98
N LEU A 480 -24.54 32.26 4.93
CA LEU A 480 -24.73 33.68 4.72
C LEU A 480 -26.12 33.98 4.12
N PHE A 481 -26.52 33.16 3.15
CA PHE A 481 -27.84 33.18 2.51
C PHE A 481 -28.43 31.77 2.54
N ASN A 482 -29.66 31.60 2.11
CA ASN A 482 -30.33 30.29 2.18
C ASN A 482 -29.62 29.19 1.37
N ASP A 483 -28.88 29.58 0.35
CA ASP A 483 -28.21 28.67 -0.60
C ASP A 483 -26.68 28.87 -0.66
N PHE A 484 -26.12 29.77 0.17
CA PHE A 484 -24.69 30.10 0.18
C PHE A 484 -24.07 29.94 1.57
N ALA A 485 -22.99 29.18 1.65
CA ALA A 485 -22.26 28.95 2.89
C ALA A 485 -20.74 29.11 2.67
N ILE A 486 -20.08 29.60 3.73
CA ILE A 486 -18.60 29.64 3.82
C ILE A 486 -18.17 28.76 4.98
N ARG A 487 -17.09 28.03 4.78
CA ARG A 487 -16.43 27.20 5.79
C ARG A 487 -14.94 27.56 5.87
N VAL A 488 -14.43 27.70 7.07
CA VAL A 488 -13.00 27.82 7.36
C VAL A 488 -12.62 26.64 8.23
N THR A 489 -11.57 25.92 7.85
CA THR A 489 -11.08 24.73 8.55
C THR A 489 -9.59 24.83 8.80
N GLY A 490 -9.15 24.52 10.00
CA GLY A 490 -7.76 24.31 10.37
C GLY A 490 -7.54 22.87 10.83
N LEU A 491 -6.42 22.28 10.42
CA LEU A 491 -6.00 20.93 10.80
C LEU A 491 -4.53 20.95 11.23
N TYR A 492 -4.23 20.23 12.30
CA TYR A 492 -2.88 19.88 12.73
C TYR A 492 -2.82 18.39 13.03
N SER A 493 -1.86 17.69 12.46
CA SER A 493 -1.58 16.30 12.75
C SER A 493 -0.10 16.13 13.10
N ARG A 494 0.17 15.33 14.13
CA ARG A 494 1.51 14.93 14.53
C ARG A 494 1.61 13.41 14.60
N ASP A 495 2.62 12.87 13.92
CA ASP A 495 2.97 11.46 13.96
C ASP A 495 4.21 11.26 14.80
N THR A 496 4.13 10.35 15.75
CA THR A 496 5.20 10.04 16.70
C THR A 496 5.42 8.53 16.77
N SER A 497 6.53 8.14 17.36
CA SER A 497 6.91 6.71 17.45
C SER A 497 7.01 6.04 16.09
N LEU A 498 7.31 6.79 15.05
CA LEU A 498 7.58 6.20 13.73
C LEU A 498 8.87 5.37 13.83
N ALA A 499 8.84 4.18 13.20
CA ALA A 499 9.98 3.29 13.19
C ALA A 499 10.83 3.50 11.93
N GLN A 500 12.14 3.37 12.10
CA GLN A 500 13.11 3.23 11.01
C GLN A 500 13.84 1.90 11.09
N VAL A 501 14.36 1.43 9.97
CA VAL A 501 15.23 0.25 9.91
C VAL A 501 16.68 0.70 10.00
N VAL A 502 17.39 0.18 10.98
CA VAL A 502 18.80 0.48 11.21
C VAL A 502 19.62 -0.81 11.21
N ASN A 503 20.92 -0.67 10.97
CA ASN A 503 21.88 -1.74 11.22
C ASN A 503 22.52 -1.50 12.59
N PRO A 504 22.21 -2.28 13.64
CA PRO A 504 22.76 -2.06 14.97
C PRO A 504 24.27 -2.39 15.07
N LEU A 505 24.81 -3.15 14.10
CA LEU A 505 26.24 -3.49 14.03
C LEU A 505 27.06 -2.41 13.30
N ILE A 506 26.39 -1.51 12.56
CA ILE A 506 26.98 -0.34 11.91
C ILE A 506 26.16 0.88 12.33
N PRO A 507 26.35 1.38 13.56
CA PRO A 507 25.57 2.51 14.07
C PRO A 507 25.88 3.81 13.30
N TYR A 508 25.00 4.79 13.40
CA TYR A 508 25.16 6.09 12.74
C TYR A 508 26.57 6.70 12.91
N SER A 509 27.15 6.59 14.10
CA SER A 509 28.50 7.12 14.41
C SER A 509 29.64 6.37 13.69
N ALA A 510 29.39 5.19 13.15
CA ALA A 510 30.39 4.44 12.38
C ALA A 510 30.62 5.05 10.98
N TYR A 511 29.68 5.85 10.47
CA TYR A 511 29.79 6.53 9.18
C TYR A 511 30.66 7.79 9.32
N ASN A 512 31.96 7.60 9.43
CA ASN A 512 32.93 8.65 9.72
C ASN A 512 34.05 8.79 8.67
N VAL A 513 33.97 8.03 7.58
CA VAL A 513 34.93 8.09 6.47
C VAL A 513 34.32 8.94 5.34
N PRO A 514 34.78 10.19 5.12
CA PRO A 514 34.25 11.02 4.06
C PRO A 514 34.74 10.52 2.68
N VAL A 515 33.84 10.43 1.73
CA VAL A 515 34.12 10.13 0.32
C VAL A 515 33.54 11.22 -0.53
N SER A 516 34.37 11.87 -1.34
CA SER A 516 33.94 12.94 -2.23
C SER A 516 33.84 12.44 -3.67
N MET A 517 32.77 12.83 -4.36
CA MET A 517 32.54 12.51 -5.76
C MET A 517 31.93 13.72 -6.49
N PRO A 518 32.12 13.85 -7.81
CA PRO A 518 31.38 14.84 -8.60
C PRO A 518 29.87 14.66 -8.39
N ASP A 519 29.15 15.78 -8.29
CA ASP A 519 27.69 15.77 -8.23
C ASP A 519 27.13 15.34 -9.59
N PRO A 520 26.43 14.20 -9.67
CA PRO A 520 25.93 13.67 -10.94
C PRO A 520 24.67 14.39 -11.46
N GLY A 521 24.28 15.53 -10.86
CA GLY A 521 23.11 16.26 -11.28
C GLY A 521 21.77 15.55 -11.01
N PRO A 522 20.66 16.11 -11.51
CA PRO A 522 19.32 15.58 -11.30
C PRO A 522 19.05 14.18 -11.87
N ASP A 523 19.74 13.77 -12.91
CA ASP A 523 19.59 12.44 -13.52
C ASP A 523 20.35 11.34 -12.79
N GLY A 524 21.21 11.71 -11.80
CA GLY A 524 22.00 10.79 -11.00
C GLY A 524 23.14 10.09 -11.76
N ARG A 525 23.53 10.59 -12.94
CA ARG A 525 24.58 10.04 -13.80
C ARG A 525 25.71 11.03 -14.00
N ALA A 526 26.92 10.68 -13.56
CA ALA A 526 28.08 11.51 -13.81
C ALA A 526 28.48 11.51 -15.28
N GLY A 527 28.91 12.66 -15.80
CA GLY A 527 29.35 12.85 -17.18
C GLY A 527 28.24 13.25 -18.16
N THR A 528 27.10 13.71 -17.64
CA THR A 528 25.97 14.19 -18.44
C THR A 528 25.88 15.72 -18.45
N ALA A 529 25.00 16.29 -19.28
CA ALA A 529 24.90 17.73 -19.48
C ALA A 529 24.29 18.49 -18.29
N ASP A 530 23.66 17.81 -17.38
CA ASP A 530 23.05 18.34 -16.17
C ASP A 530 23.93 18.20 -14.92
N ASP A 531 25.18 17.72 -15.07
CA ASP A 531 26.16 17.69 -14.00
C ASP A 531 26.40 19.11 -13.48
N THR A 532 26.29 19.31 -12.18
CA THR A 532 26.40 20.66 -11.59
C THR A 532 27.84 21.21 -11.57
N GLY A 533 28.83 20.35 -11.82
CA GLY A 533 30.26 20.66 -11.67
C GLY A 533 30.70 20.82 -10.22
N GLN A 534 29.80 20.58 -9.26
CA GLN A 534 30.08 20.59 -7.83
C GLN A 534 30.57 19.23 -7.35
N THR A 535 31.03 19.17 -6.11
CA THR A 535 31.43 17.94 -5.43
C THR A 535 30.49 17.70 -4.28
N ILE A 536 29.93 16.51 -4.20
CA ILE A 536 29.17 16.04 -3.04
C ILE A 536 30.03 15.13 -2.18
N THR A 537 29.84 15.21 -0.87
CA THR A 537 30.49 14.31 0.09
C THR A 537 29.43 13.40 0.71
N TYR A 538 29.67 12.11 0.61
CA TYR A 538 28.92 11.10 1.36
C TYR A 538 29.82 10.39 2.37
N TRP A 539 29.21 9.70 3.31
CA TRP A 539 29.90 9.10 4.43
C TRP A 539 29.89 7.59 4.34
N GLU A 540 31.08 6.98 4.36
CA GLU A 540 31.27 5.54 4.45
C GLU A 540 31.67 5.15 5.86
N PHE A 541 31.55 3.87 6.17
CA PHE A 541 32.07 3.27 7.39
C PHE A 541 33.39 2.53 7.13
N PRO A 542 34.24 2.30 8.15
CA PRO A 542 35.53 1.63 8.00
C PRO A 542 35.39 0.24 7.35
N THR A 543 36.39 -0.13 6.54
CA THR A 543 36.42 -1.44 5.85
C THR A 543 36.37 -2.63 6.81
N SER A 544 36.83 -2.45 8.05
CA SER A 544 36.75 -3.46 9.12
C SER A 544 35.31 -3.83 9.52
N LEU A 545 34.32 -3.02 9.18
CA LEU A 545 32.89 -3.28 9.40
C LEU A 545 32.20 -3.81 8.14
N ARG A 546 32.94 -4.15 7.09
CA ARG A 546 32.40 -4.77 5.88
C ARG A 546 32.35 -6.29 6.02
N GLY A 547 31.35 -6.89 5.39
CA GLY A 547 31.19 -8.34 5.30
C GLY A 547 29.91 -8.85 5.97
N PRO A 548 29.61 -10.15 5.78
CA PRO A 548 28.35 -10.75 6.25
C PRO A 548 28.12 -10.66 7.76
N ALA A 549 29.22 -10.67 8.55
CA ALA A 549 29.16 -10.61 10.01
C ALA A 549 28.56 -9.29 10.55
N PHE A 550 28.61 -8.23 9.74
CA PHE A 550 28.10 -6.92 10.11
C PHE A 550 26.75 -6.58 9.46
N GLN A 551 26.16 -7.53 8.80
CA GLN A 551 24.85 -7.36 8.19
C GLN A 551 23.76 -7.72 9.19
N ALA A 552 23.05 -6.73 9.68
CA ALA A 552 21.90 -6.91 10.58
C ALA A 552 20.88 -5.82 10.33
N THR A 553 19.63 -6.09 10.62
CA THR A 553 18.56 -5.10 10.58
C THR A 553 17.71 -5.19 11.83
N THR A 554 17.31 -4.04 12.35
CA THR A 554 16.31 -3.95 13.41
C THR A 554 15.43 -2.72 13.19
N ARG A 555 14.22 -2.76 13.70
CA ARG A 555 13.32 -1.60 13.69
C ARG A 555 13.43 -0.89 15.02
N VAL A 556 13.62 0.41 14.97
CA VAL A 556 13.67 1.27 16.16
C VAL A 556 12.75 2.46 15.99
N ASN A 557 12.00 2.80 17.04
CA ASN A 557 11.28 4.05 17.07
C ASN A 557 12.25 5.18 17.40
N ASP A 558 12.25 6.22 16.57
CA ASP A 558 13.16 7.36 16.75
C ASP A 558 12.39 8.66 16.53
N SER A 559 12.59 9.63 17.42
CA SER A 559 11.97 10.95 17.32
C SER A 559 12.42 11.77 16.11
N ILE A 560 13.58 11.44 15.52
CA ILE A 560 14.04 12.05 14.26
C ILE A 560 13.09 11.73 13.11
N MET A 561 12.28 10.67 13.25
CA MET A 561 11.27 10.25 12.30
C MET A 561 9.91 10.92 12.54
N ASP A 562 9.75 11.71 13.62
CA ASP A 562 8.48 12.39 13.88
C ASP A 562 8.08 13.28 12.70
N ALA A 563 6.82 13.19 12.31
CA ALA A 563 6.28 13.95 11.20
C ALA A 563 5.15 14.86 11.65
N ASN A 564 4.93 15.95 10.94
CA ASN A 564 3.77 16.79 11.18
C ASN A 564 3.18 17.35 9.89
N PHE A 565 1.88 17.60 9.95
CA PHE A 565 1.10 18.19 8.88
C PHE A 565 0.22 19.29 9.43
N ARG A 566 0.16 20.41 8.74
CA ARG A 566 -0.74 21.52 9.03
C ARG A 566 -1.50 21.90 7.77
N SER A 567 -2.76 22.23 7.93
CA SER A 567 -3.57 22.70 6.80
C SER A 567 -4.56 23.78 7.25
N PHE A 568 -4.75 24.74 6.37
CA PHE A 568 -5.78 25.76 6.48
C PHE A 568 -6.58 25.77 5.18
N GLU A 569 -7.90 25.72 5.27
CA GLU A 569 -8.82 25.74 4.12
C GLU A 569 -9.91 26.78 4.31
N VAL A 570 -10.19 27.52 3.26
CA VAL A 570 -11.42 28.33 3.13
C VAL A 570 -12.20 27.78 1.93
N ALA A 571 -13.46 27.42 2.15
CA ALA A 571 -14.34 26.92 1.11
C ALA A 571 -15.65 27.69 1.09
N ALA A 572 -16.14 27.97 -0.10
CA ALA A 572 -17.45 28.58 -0.33
C ALA A 572 -18.27 27.68 -1.24
N SER A 573 -19.54 27.51 -0.91
CA SER A 573 -20.46 26.70 -1.71
C SER A 573 -21.80 27.40 -1.88
N LYS A 574 -22.29 27.45 -3.12
CA LYS A 574 -23.64 27.86 -3.46
C LYS A 574 -24.38 26.66 -4.03
N ARG A 575 -25.48 26.29 -3.37
CA ARG A 575 -26.39 25.25 -3.89
C ARG A 575 -27.12 25.76 -5.13
N TYR A 576 -27.54 24.83 -5.98
CA TYR A 576 -28.30 25.19 -7.18
C TYR A 576 -29.56 25.96 -6.82
N SER A 577 -29.61 27.20 -7.22
CA SER A 577 -30.77 28.10 -7.15
C SER A 577 -30.59 29.22 -8.18
N ASN A 578 -31.67 29.80 -8.66
CA ASN A 578 -31.66 30.83 -9.72
C ASN A 578 -30.82 30.38 -10.96
N SER A 579 -30.94 29.08 -11.35
CA SER A 579 -30.29 28.46 -12.50
C SER A 579 -28.76 28.36 -12.47
N TRP A 580 -28.11 28.52 -11.28
CA TRP A 580 -26.68 28.33 -11.15
C TRP A 580 -26.26 27.76 -9.78
N GLN A 581 -25.11 27.09 -9.79
CA GLN A 581 -24.40 26.63 -8.59
C GLN A 581 -22.92 26.94 -8.72
N ALA A 582 -22.23 27.04 -7.59
CA ALA A 582 -20.78 27.27 -7.58
C ALA A 582 -20.14 26.64 -6.34
N MET A 583 -18.90 26.23 -6.49
CA MET A 583 -18.04 25.82 -5.39
C MET A 583 -16.64 26.39 -5.64
N ALA A 584 -16.04 26.97 -4.60
CA ALA A 584 -14.67 27.43 -4.64
C ALA A 584 -13.98 27.09 -3.33
N SER A 585 -12.69 26.74 -3.41
CA SER A 585 -11.88 26.52 -2.22
C SER A 585 -10.45 27.00 -2.44
N PHE A 586 -9.86 27.44 -1.34
CA PHE A 586 -8.43 27.71 -1.24
C PHE A 586 -7.88 26.94 -0.04
N SER A 587 -6.78 26.23 -0.23
CA SER A 587 -6.08 25.55 0.85
C SER A 587 -4.59 25.83 0.82
N ARG A 588 -3.99 25.86 2.00
CA ARG A 588 -2.55 25.91 2.19
C ARG A 588 -2.14 24.84 3.19
N THR A 589 -1.12 24.08 2.83
CA THR A 589 -0.59 23.00 3.65
C THR A 589 0.90 23.21 3.93
N TRP A 590 1.34 22.72 5.06
CA TRP A 590 2.75 22.66 5.47
C TRP A 590 3.02 21.23 5.91
N LEU A 591 4.07 20.66 5.37
CA LEU A 591 4.46 19.28 5.61
C LEU A 591 5.89 19.22 6.12
N HIS A 592 6.13 18.39 7.14
CA HIS A 592 7.44 17.97 7.60
C HIS A 592 7.40 16.46 7.75
N VAL A 593 8.04 15.73 6.84
CA VAL A 593 8.08 14.26 6.83
C VAL A 593 9.49 13.79 6.49
N PRO A 594 10.21 13.22 7.45
CA PRO A 594 11.49 12.58 7.19
C PRO A 594 11.36 11.45 6.18
N GLY A 595 12.36 11.29 5.32
CA GLY A 595 12.43 10.17 4.40
C GLY A 595 12.60 8.83 5.12
N ALA A 596 12.41 7.73 4.39
CA ALA A 596 12.56 6.38 4.96
C ALA A 596 13.97 6.20 5.54
N ASN A 597 14.04 5.69 6.76
CA ASN A 597 15.31 5.45 7.49
C ASN A 597 16.22 6.69 7.61
N TYR A 598 15.60 7.87 7.71
CA TYR A 598 16.28 9.18 7.75
C TYR A 598 17.41 9.26 8.79
N GLY A 599 17.22 8.66 9.95
CA GLY A 599 18.21 8.63 11.02
C GLY A 599 19.16 7.42 11.01
N ALA A 600 19.06 6.52 10.02
CA ALA A 600 19.87 5.30 9.99
C ALA A 600 21.34 5.54 9.66
N ASN A 601 21.62 6.49 8.79
CA ASN A 601 22.97 6.94 8.47
C ASN A 601 22.94 8.39 7.94
N PRO A 602 24.09 9.12 7.94
CA PRO A 602 24.12 10.52 7.53
C PRO A 602 23.75 10.75 6.06
N ASN A 603 23.96 9.77 5.18
CA ASN A 603 23.66 9.91 3.76
C ASN A 603 22.15 9.96 3.50
N ASN A 604 21.34 9.33 4.35
CA ASN A 604 19.88 9.37 4.24
C ASN A 604 19.29 10.76 4.52
N GLN A 605 20.09 11.67 5.10
CA GLN A 605 19.68 13.04 5.37
C GLN A 605 19.94 14.00 4.21
N ILE A 606 20.70 13.56 3.21
CA ILE A 606 20.97 14.34 2.00
C ILE A 606 19.74 14.22 1.08
N ASN A 607 18.90 15.24 1.00
CA ASN A 607 17.71 15.32 0.14
C ASN A 607 16.52 14.37 0.49
N THR A 608 16.45 13.85 1.71
CA THR A 608 15.32 12.95 2.09
C THR A 608 14.33 13.54 3.09
N LEU A 609 14.55 14.77 3.54
CA LEU A 609 13.58 15.51 4.36
C LEU A 609 12.56 16.20 3.45
N ASN A 610 11.32 15.74 3.50
CA ASN A 610 10.22 16.39 2.78
C ASN A 610 9.65 17.54 3.61
N GLU A 611 10.15 18.74 3.36
CA GLU A 611 9.55 19.98 3.81
C GLU A 611 8.90 20.67 2.62
N SER A 612 7.60 20.70 2.59
CA SER A 612 6.86 21.38 1.53
C SER A 612 5.82 22.35 2.08
N THR A 613 5.61 23.42 1.32
CA THR A 613 4.47 24.31 1.50
C THR A 613 3.74 24.37 0.18
N GLU A 614 2.52 23.87 0.17
CA GLU A 614 1.70 23.79 -1.02
C GLU A 614 0.44 24.63 -0.84
N TRP A 615 -0.05 25.17 -1.95
CA TRP A 615 -1.36 25.82 -1.99
C TRP A 615 -2.15 25.32 -3.20
N SER A 616 -3.45 25.25 -3.06
CA SER A 616 -4.34 24.94 -4.16
C SER A 616 -5.57 25.84 -4.12
N ALA A 617 -6.06 26.20 -5.30
CA ALA A 617 -7.33 26.90 -5.47
C ALA A 617 -8.14 26.17 -6.56
N LYS A 618 -9.42 26.01 -6.30
CA LYS A 618 -10.35 25.33 -7.21
C LYS A 618 -11.62 26.15 -7.35
#